data_fa9f8804a7d35cc1b880baa7b41c8635
#
_entry.id   fa9f8804a7d35cc1b880baa7b41c8635
#
_cell.length_a   1.000
_cell.length_b   1.000
_cell.length_c   1.000
_cell.angle_alpha   90.00
_cell.angle_beta   90.00
_cell.angle_gamma   90.00
#
_symmetry.space_group_name_H-M   'P 1'
#
loop_
_entity.id
_entity.type
_entity.pdbx_description
1 polymer ?
#
loop_
_entity_poly.entity_id
_entity_poly.type
_entity_poly.pdbx_seq_one_letter_code
_entity_poly.pdbx_strand_id
1 'polypeptide(L)'
;MAKKRVYLSGAMEAYDGTDKAKEWREYCKSFLDNCNGTFTAFSPTDHYEYGINYHKTNHEIFRYDLYQTRTSDIVLVNLNDVRKSIGTCMELYEAHKSGIPVVGFIDDDISGEELIQKIHPWVYCCVDRIETGEGGLYKALYYIVEFYDG
;
A
#
# COMPACT_ATOMS: atom_id res chain seq x y z
N MET A 1 -20.13 13.27 -5.45
CA MET A 1 -19.25 13.02 -4.32
C MET A 1 -17.86 12.68 -4.78
N ALA A 2 -16.87 13.25 -4.11
CA ALA A 2 -15.50 12.92 -4.39
C ALA A 2 -15.21 11.47 -3.99
N LYS A 3 -14.44 10.75 -4.81
CA LYS A 3 -14.03 9.39 -4.50
C LYS A 3 -12.98 9.41 -3.38
N LYS A 4 -12.99 8.39 -2.55
CA LYS A 4 -11.91 8.16 -1.60
C LYS A 4 -10.72 7.54 -2.31
N ARG A 5 -9.56 8.09 -2.07
CA ARG A 5 -8.33 7.62 -2.72
C ARG A 5 -7.57 6.67 -1.81
N VAL A 6 -7.26 5.51 -2.34
CA VAL A 6 -6.48 4.48 -1.66
C VAL A 6 -5.08 4.45 -2.27
N TYR A 7 -4.06 4.74 -1.47
CA TYR A 7 -2.66 4.66 -1.89
C TYR A 7 -2.16 3.23 -1.74
N LEU A 8 -1.60 2.69 -2.81
CA LEU A 8 -1.12 1.30 -2.83
C LEU A 8 0.39 1.26 -2.56
N SER A 9 0.75 0.99 -1.31
CA SER A 9 2.13 0.95 -0.84
C SER A 9 2.67 -0.48 -0.79
N GLY A 10 3.92 -0.67 -1.16
CA GLY A 10 4.54 -1.99 -1.11
C GLY A 10 5.88 -2.02 -1.83
N ALA A 11 6.64 -3.08 -1.61
CA ALA A 11 7.96 -3.25 -2.18
C ALA A 11 7.92 -3.19 -3.71
N MET A 12 8.85 -2.47 -4.30
CA MET A 12 9.03 -2.39 -5.74
C MET A 12 10.42 -2.86 -6.14
N GLU A 13 11.44 -2.34 -5.48
CA GLU A 13 12.83 -2.66 -5.77
C GLU A 13 13.12 -4.16 -5.58
N ALA A 14 12.57 -4.77 -4.53
CA ALA A 14 12.73 -6.19 -4.25
C ALA A 14 12.12 -7.09 -5.35
N TYR A 15 11.23 -6.54 -6.14
CA TYR A 15 10.53 -7.25 -7.21
C TYR A 15 10.98 -6.82 -8.62
N ASP A 16 12.08 -6.09 -8.68
CA ASP A 16 12.62 -5.60 -9.95
C ASP A 16 12.85 -6.76 -10.92
N GLY A 17 12.44 -6.56 -12.18
CA GLY A 17 12.51 -7.61 -13.19
C GLY A 17 11.38 -8.64 -13.15
N THR A 18 10.39 -8.46 -12.26
CA THR A 18 9.21 -9.32 -12.16
C THR A 18 7.95 -8.46 -12.25
N ASP A 19 6.79 -9.13 -12.39
CA ASP A 19 5.50 -8.44 -12.41
C ASP A 19 4.84 -8.37 -11.03
N LYS A 20 5.52 -8.82 -9.98
CA LYS A 20 4.93 -8.91 -8.65
C LYS A 20 4.45 -7.58 -8.08
N ALA A 21 5.24 -6.51 -8.29
CA ALA A 21 4.85 -5.18 -7.80
C ALA A 21 3.62 -4.65 -8.51
N LYS A 22 3.42 -5.03 -9.75
CA LYS A 22 2.31 -4.57 -10.58
C LYS A 22 1.05 -5.40 -10.40
N GLU A 23 1.17 -6.72 -10.34
CA GLU A 23 0.02 -7.64 -10.32
C GLU A 23 -0.94 -7.36 -9.17
N TRP A 24 -0.45 -7.24 -7.95
CA TRP A 24 -1.34 -7.01 -6.82
C TRP A 24 -1.98 -5.62 -6.88
N ARG A 25 -1.26 -4.64 -7.41
CA ARG A 25 -1.78 -3.28 -7.55
C ARG A 25 -2.88 -3.21 -8.62
N GLU A 26 -2.70 -3.92 -9.73
CA GLU A 26 -3.75 -3.99 -10.77
C GLU A 26 -5.00 -4.69 -10.25
N TYR A 27 -4.85 -5.73 -9.44
CA TYR A 27 -5.96 -6.40 -8.79
C TYR A 27 -6.72 -5.41 -7.89
N CYS A 28 -6.01 -4.61 -7.10
CA CYS A 28 -6.62 -3.61 -6.22
C CYS A 28 -7.39 -2.56 -7.03
N LYS A 29 -6.78 -2.06 -8.10
CA LYS A 29 -7.43 -1.06 -8.97
C LYS A 29 -8.72 -1.60 -9.55
N SER A 30 -8.69 -2.81 -10.08
CA SER A 30 -9.86 -3.47 -10.63
C SER A 30 -10.96 -3.67 -9.58
N PHE A 31 -10.56 -4.14 -8.38
CA PHE A 31 -11.50 -4.35 -7.28
C PHE A 31 -12.19 -3.03 -6.88
N LEU A 32 -11.39 -1.98 -6.68
CA LEU A 32 -11.90 -0.69 -6.22
C LEU A 32 -12.73 0.01 -7.30
N ASP A 33 -12.36 -0.13 -8.56
CA ASP A 33 -13.12 0.44 -9.68
C ASP A 33 -14.52 -0.17 -9.78
N ASN A 34 -14.69 -1.41 -9.32
CA ASN A 34 -15.98 -2.10 -9.34
C ASN A 34 -16.83 -1.84 -8.10
N CYS A 35 -16.42 -0.92 -7.22
CA CYS A 35 -17.15 -0.60 -6.00
C CYS A 35 -18.01 0.65 -6.16
N ASN A 36 -18.89 0.66 -7.16
CA ASN A 36 -19.90 1.72 -7.39
C ASN A 36 -19.31 3.13 -7.50
N GLY A 37 -18.06 3.25 -7.91
CA GLY A 37 -17.42 4.55 -8.12
C GLY A 37 -17.09 5.32 -6.84
N THR A 38 -17.08 4.65 -5.67
CA THR A 38 -16.82 5.32 -4.39
C THR A 38 -15.33 5.41 -4.05
N PHE A 39 -14.49 4.61 -4.72
CA PHE A 39 -13.06 4.57 -4.47
C PHE A 39 -12.27 4.76 -5.76
N THR A 40 -11.04 5.26 -5.59
CA THR A 40 -10.03 5.27 -6.65
C THR A 40 -8.70 4.84 -6.05
N ALA A 41 -7.89 4.14 -6.83
CA ALA A 41 -6.59 3.67 -6.37
C ALA A 41 -5.47 4.49 -6.99
N PHE A 42 -4.49 4.88 -6.17
CA PHE A 42 -3.24 5.46 -6.66
C PHE A 42 -2.16 4.41 -6.60
N SER A 43 -1.57 4.08 -7.76
CA SER A 43 -0.49 3.10 -7.85
C SER A 43 0.80 3.78 -8.30
N PRO A 44 1.87 3.75 -7.48
CA PRO A 44 3.16 4.27 -7.90
C PRO A 44 3.69 3.63 -9.19
N THR A 45 3.33 2.37 -9.45
CA THR A 45 3.79 1.69 -10.67
C THR A 45 3.27 2.32 -11.95
N ASP A 46 2.19 3.11 -11.89
CA ASP A 46 1.68 3.83 -13.06
C ASP A 46 2.62 4.93 -13.52
N HIS A 47 3.52 5.39 -12.66
CA HIS A 47 4.43 6.48 -12.93
C HIS A 47 5.86 6.05 -13.23
N TYR A 48 6.21 4.79 -12.96
CA TYR A 48 7.59 4.30 -13.07
C TYR A 48 7.74 3.18 -14.10
N GLU A 49 6.70 2.89 -14.86
CA GLU A 49 6.74 1.85 -15.88
C GLU A 49 7.39 2.33 -17.18
N TYR A 50 7.91 1.38 -17.93
CA TYR A 50 8.42 1.57 -19.29
C TYR A 50 9.57 2.56 -19.41
N GLY A 51 10.32 2.76 -18.32
CA GLY A 51 11.44 3.71 -18.32
C GLY A 51 11.01 5.16 -18.41
N ILE A 52 9.71 5.44 -18.31
CA ILE A 52 9.24 6.81 -18.28
C ILE A 52 9.48 7.34 -16.87
N ASN A 53 10.37 8.31 -16.78
CA ASN A 53 10.67 8.96 -15.52
C ASN A 53 10.28 10.43 -15.62
N TYR A 54 9.15 10.79 -15.01
CA TYR A 54 8.67 12.16 -15.00
C TYR A 54 9.46 13.05 -14.04
N HIS A 55 10.23 12.42 -13.17
CA HIS A 55 11.05 13.12 -12.18
C HIS A 55 12.51 13.10 -12.59
N LYS A 56 13.22 14.19 -12.28
CA LYS A 56 14.62 14.36 -12.66
C LYS A 56 15.58 13.90 -11.56
N THR A 57 15.13 13.85 -10.31
CA THR A 57 15.98 13.52 -9.18
C THR A 57 15.27 12.57 -8.22
N ASN A 58 16.07 11.88 -7.38
CA ASN A 58 15.53 11.06 -6.32
C ASN A 58 14.76 11.88 -5.28
N HIS A 59 15.16 13.14 -5.07
CA HIS A 59 14.42 14.04 -4.17
C HIS A 59 13.00 14.27 -4.66
N GLU A 60 12.81 14.44 -5.95
CA GLU A 60 11.49 14.65 -6.54
C GLU A 60 10.62 13.41 -6.35
N ILE A 61 11.16 12.21 -6.59
CA ILE A 61 10.44 10.96 -6.41
C ILE A 61 10.02 10.80 -4.94
N PHE A 62 10.97 10.97 -4.04
CA PHE A 62 10.75 10.88 -2.60
C PHE A 62 9.63 11.83 -2.14
N ARG A 63 9.74 13.09 -2.53
CA ARG A 63 8.75 14.12 -2.15
C ARG A 63 7.38 13.81 -2.72
N TYR A 64 7.33 13.39 -3.98
CA TYR A 64 6.07 13.10 -4.66
C TYR A 64 5.34 11.93 -4.03
N ASP A 65 6.06 10.83 -3.77
CA ASP A 65 5.45 9.65 -3.17
C ASP A 65 4.93 9.92 -1.76
N LEU A 66 5.68 10.67 -0.96
CA LEU A 66 5.22 11.04 0.38
C LEU A 66 4.03 12.00 0.32
N TYR A 67 4.04 12.94 -0.64
CA TYR A 67 2.91 13.83 -0.85
C TYR A 67 1.65 13.04 -1.23
N GLN A 68 1.76 12.08 -2.14
CA GLN A 68 0.63 11.25 -2.54
C GLN A 68 0.13 10.40 -1.39
N THR A 69 1.03 9.92 -0.54
CA THR A 69 0.66 9.15 0.64
C THR A 69 -0.18 10.01 1.61
N ARG A 70 0.36 11.15 2.03
CA ARG A 70 -0.30 11.98 3.06
C ARG A 70 -1.58 12.66 2.58
N THR A 71 -1.79 12.75 1.27
CA THR A 71 -3.02 13.33 0.71
C THR A 71 -4.03 12.27 0.30
N SER A 72 -3.74 11.01 0.50
CA SER A 72 -4.68 9.91 0.30
C SER A 72 -5.62 9.79 1.50
N ASP A 73 -6.74 9.14 1.29
CA ASP A 73 -7.71 8.90 2.37
C ASP A 73 -7.38 7.66 3.16
N ILE A 74 -6.80 6.66 2.51
CA ILE A 74 -6.45 5.37 3.10
C ILE A 74 -5.17 4.87 2.43
N VAL A 75 -4.34 4.15 3.18
CA VAL A 75 -3.20 3.43 2.62
C VAL A 75 -3.48 1.94 2.74
N LEU A 76 -3.36 1.23 1.62
CA LEU A 76 -3.34 -0.24 1.59
C LEU A 76 -1.91 -0.67 1.34
N VAL A 77 -1.34 -1.42 2.26
CA VAL A 77 0.06 -1.82 2.17
C VAL A 77 0.21 -3.33 2.00
N ASN A 78 1.01 -3.71 1.02
CA ASN A 78 1.50 -5.07 0.86
C ASN A 78 2.71 -5.25 1.77
N LEU A 79 2.55 -6.04 2.83
CA LEU A 79 3.60 -6.25 3.83
C LEU A 79 4.58 -7.37 3.45
N ASN A 80 4.34 -8.07 2.34
CA ASN A 80 5.31 -9.06 1.85
C ASN A 80 6.62 -8.33 1.50
N ASP A 81 7.74 -8.82 2.02
CA ASP A 81 9.07 -8.24 1.82
C ASP A 81 9.22 -6.79 2.31
N VAL A 82 8.39 -6.36 3.25
CA VAL A 82 8.41 -4.97 3.74
C VAL A 82 9.75 -4.59 4.36
N ARG A 83 10.46 -5.52 5.01
CA ARG A 83 11.78 -5.23 5.58
C ARG A 83 12.83 -4.86 4.54
N LYS A 84 12.60 -5.25 3.28
CA LYS A 84 13.50 -4.94 2.17
C LYS A 84 13.10 -3.65 1.43
N SER A 85 12.08 -2.95 1.92
CA SER A 85 11.52 -1.79 1.23
C SER A 85 11.55 -0.56 2.13
N ILE A 86 12.61 0.19 2.03
CA ILE A 86 12.79 1.43 2.79
C ILE A 86 11.69 2.43 2.43
N GLY A 87 11.38 2.55 1.15
CA GLY A 87 10.34 3.47 0.68
C GLY A 87 8.98 3.17 1.29
N THR A 88 8.59 1.90 1.34
CA THR A 88 7.35 1.49 1.96
C THR A 88 7.32 1.87 3.44
N CYS A 89 8.41 1.62 4.18
CA CYS A 89 8.49 1.97 5.60
C CYS A 89 8.32 3.47 5.82
N MET A 90 8.92 4.30 4.96
CA MET A 90 8.79 5.75 5.05
C MET A 90 7.35 6.20 4.74
N GLU A 91 6.71 5.61 3.75
CA GLU A 91 5.32 5.89 3.41
C GLU A 91 4.39 5.54 4.57
N LEU A 92 4.62 4.39 5.22
CA LEU A 92 3.81 3.99 6.37
C LEU A 92 3.95 4.96 7.54
N TYR A 93 5.16 5.41 7.81
CA TYR A 93 5.37 6.40 8.86
C TYR A 93 4.72 7.74 8.51
N GLU A 94 4.82 8.17 7.25
CA GLU A 94 4.16 9.39 6.80
C GLU A 94 2.64 9.29 6.96
N ALA A 95 2.03 8.16 6.59
CA ALA A 95 0.61 7.93 6.78
C ALA A 95 0.22 7.98 8.26
N HIS A 96 1.00 7.29 9.11
CA HIS A 96 0.78 7.26 10.56
C HIS A 96 0.82 8.67 11.15
N LYS A 97 1.87 9.42 10.83
CA LYS A 97 2.06 10.79 11.31
C LYS A 97 0.94 11.72 10.83
N SER A 98 0.42 11.50 9.65
CA SER A 98 -0.63 12.32 9.04
C SER A 98 -2.04 11.87 9.44
N GLY A 99 -2.18 10.87 10.29
CA GLY A 99 -3.48 10.38 10.73
C GLY A 99 -4.26 9.61 9.67
N ILE A 100 -3.59 9.08 8.66
CA ILE A 100 -4.20 8.31 7.58
C ILE A 100 -4.34 6.85 8.00
N PRO A 101 -5.53 6.23 7.90
CA PRO A 101 -5.68 4.81 8.20
C PRO A 101 -4.82 3.95 7.28
N VAL A 102 -4.18 2.93 7.86
CA VAL A 102 -3.32 2.00 7.13
C VAL A 102 -3.85 0.59 7.34
N VAL A 103 -4.22 -0.07 6.24
CA VAL A 103 -4.67 -1.46 6.23
C VAL A 103 -3.64 -2.27 5.46
N GLY A 104 -3.17 -3.35 6.05
CA GLY A 104 -2.13 -4.18 5.46
C GLY A 104 -2.54 -5.63 5.24
N PHE A 105 -1.80 -6.30 4.38
CA PHE A 105 -1.93 -7.73 4.18
C PHE A 105 -0.57 -8.38 4.00
N ILE A 106 -0.50 -9.66 4.35
CA ILE A 106 0.68 -10.49 4.13
C ILE A 106 0.21 -11.90 3.81
N ASP A 107 0.90 -12.58 2.90
CA ASP A 107 0.50 -13.92 2.46
C ASP A 107 0.78 -15.01 3.50
N ASP A 108 1.71 -14.77 4.40
CA ASP A 108 2.07 -15.72 5.45
C ASP A 108 0.90 -15.88 6.43
N ASP A 109 0.60 -17.12 6.80
CA ASP A 109 -0.41 -17.41 7.83
C ASP A 109 0.26 -17.39 9.20
N ILE A 110 0.50 -16.19 9.70
CA ILE A 110 1.18 -15.93 10.97
C ILE A 110 0.43 -14.89 11.78
N SER A 111 0.65 -14.87 13.09
CA SER A 111 -0.01 -13.92 13.99
C SER A 111 0.88 -13.62 15.19
N GLY A 112 0.46 -12.67 16.02
CA GLY A 112 1.14 -12.35 17.25
C GLY A 112 2.58 -11.93 17.07
N GLU A 113 3.45 -12.40 17.93
CA GLU A 113 4.88 -12.02 17.92
C GLU A 113 5.58 -12.43 16.62
N GLU A 114 5.22 -13.57 16.05
CA GLU A 114 5.79 -14.01 14.77
C GLU A 114 5.51 -13.00 13.66
N LEU A 115 4.28 -12.50 13.58
CA LEU A 115 3.91 -11.46 12.62
C LEU A 115 4.69 -10.17 12.87
N ILE A 116 4.75 -9.72 14.12
CA ILE A 116 5.46 -8.49 14.51
C ILE A 116 6.93 -8.57 14.08
N GLN A 117 7.59 -9.69 14.37
CA GLN A 117 9.00 -9.85 13.99
C GLN A 117 9.18 -9.99 12.50
N LYS A 118 8.24 -10.61 11.79
CA LYS A 118 8.32 -10.75 10.34
C LYS A 118 8.35 -9.40 9.63
N ILE A 119 7.47 -8.49 10.04
CA ILE A 119 7.35 -7.17 9.40
C ILE A 119 8.20 -6.09 10.07
N HIS A 120 8.66 -6.28 11.25
CA HIS A 120 9.37 -5.36 12.13
C HIS A 120 8.42 -4.66 13.12
N PRO A 121 8.78 -4.57 14.41
CA PRO A 121 7.93 -3.94 15.43
C PRO A 121 7.52 -2.49 15.10
N TRP A 122 8.40 -1.72 14.48
CA TRP A 122 8.08 -0.32 14.15
C TRP A 122 7.10 -0.22 12.97
N VAL A 123 7.23 -1.10 12.00
CA VAL A 123 6.26 -1.20 10.91
C VAL A 123 4.88 -1.58 11.46
N TYR A 124 4.87 -2.54 12.37
CA TYR A 124 3.64 -2.99 13.04
C TYR A 124 2.91 -1.81 13.71
N CYS A 125 3.66 -0.90 14.33
CA CYS A 125 3.09 0.28 14.97
C CYS A 125 2.44 1.27 14.00
N CYS A 126 2.79 1.20 12.73
CA CYS A 126 2.25 2.11 11.71
C CYS A 126 1.07 1.51 10.94
N VAL A 127 0.64 0.29 11.25
CA VAL A 127 -0.43 -0.39 10.52
C VAL A 127 -1.61 -0.63 11.47
N ASP A 128 -2.78 -0.15 11.08
CA ASP A 128 -3.96 -0.19 11.96
C ASP A 128 -4.68 -1.53 11.92
N ARG A 129 -4.59 -2.25 10.79
CA ARG A 129 -5.21 -3.57 10.65
C ARG A 129 -4.41 -4.39 9.65
N ILE A 130 -4.18 -5.66 9.98
CA ILE A 130 -3.44 -6.58 9.12
C ILE A 130 -4.27 -7.85 8.88
N GLU A 131 -4.43 -8.20 7.61
CA GLU A 131 -5.01 -9.47 7.20
C GLU A 131 -3.90 -10.41 6.77
N THR A 132 -3.92 -11.64 7.27
CA THR A 132 -2.85 -12.62 7.03
C THR A 132 -3.35 -13.84 6.29
N GLY A 133 -2.43 -14.56 5.66
CA GLY A 133 -2.73 -15.82 5.01
C GLY A 133 -3.29 -15.69 3.60
N GLU A 134 -3.70 -16.81 3.05
CA GLU A 134 -4.33 -16.87 1.74
C GLU A 134 -5.59 -16.00 1.72
N GLY A 135 -5.74 -15.21 0.67
CA GLY A 135 -6.88 -14.30 0.57
C GLY A 135 -6.75 -13.04 1.41
N GLY A 136 -5.59 -12.80 2.02
CA GLY A 136 -5.36 -11.60 2.84
C GLY A 136 -5.62 -10.30 2.10
N LEU A 137 -5.18 -10.21 0.86
CA LEU A 137 -5.42 -9.03 0.02
C LEU A 137 -6.92 -8.77 -0.18
N TYR A 138 -7.67 -9.81 -0.51
CA TYR A 138 -9.13 -9.69 -0.68
C TYR A 138 -9.79 -9.22 0.62
N LYS A 139 -9.39 -9.80 1.75
CA LYS A 139 -9.94 -9.41 3.06
C LYS A 139 -9.63 -7.97 3.40
N ALA A 140 -8.42 -7.51 3.09
CA ALA A 140 -8.03 -6.12 3.32
C ALA A 140 -8.86 -5.15 2.47
N LEU A 141 -9.03 -5.46 1.20
CA LEU A 141 -9.86 -4.66 0.30
C LEU A 141 -11.31 -4.62 0.75
N TYR A 142 -11.85 -5.78 1.13
CA TYR A 142 -13.23 -5.89 1.63
C TYR A 142 -13.42 -5.03 2.87
N TYR A 143 -12.46 -5.08 3.79
CA TYR A 143 -12.50 -4.26 5.00
C TYR A 143 -12.53 -2.76 4.67
N ILE A 144 -11.70 -2.32 3.73
CA ILE A 144 -11.67 -0.91 3.33
C ILE A 144 -13.04 -0.50 2.78
N VAL A 145 -13.59 -1.29 1.88
CA VAL A 145 -14.88 -0.97 1.25
C VAL A 145 -16.00 -0.98 2.29
N GLU A 146 -16.00 -1.93 3.20
CA GLU A 146 -17.04 -2.07 4.21
C GLU A 146 -17.03 -0.92 5.23
N PHE A 147 -15.86 -0.52 5.69
CA PHE A 147 -15.76 0.42 6.81
C PHE A 147 -15.38 1.84 6.44
N TYR A 148 -14.88 2.07 5.25
CA TYR A 148 -14.46 3.40 4.82
C TYR A 148 -15.28 3.94 3.65
N ASP A 149 -16.32 3.23 3.22
CA ASP A 149 -17.28 3.71 2.25
C ASP A 149 -18.20 4.72 2.94
N GLY A 150 -18.35 5.84 2.36
CA GLY A 150 -19.17 6.90 2.93
C GLY A 150 -18.34 8.09 3.26
#